data_73ca3ae345adc2b2ccc4176c8339d33d
#
_entry.id   73ca3ae345adc2b2ccc4176c8339d33d
#
_cell.length_a   1.000
_cell.length_b   1.000
_cell.length_c   1.000
_cell.angle_alpha   90.00
_cell.angle_beta   90.00
_cell.angle_gamma   90.00
#
_symmetry.space_group_name_H-M   'P 1'
#
loop_
_entity.id
_entity.type
_entity.pdbx_description
1 polymer ?
#
loop_
_entity_poly.entity_id
_entity_poly.type
_entity_poly.pdbx_seq_one_letter_code
_entity_poly.pdbx_strand_id
1 'polypeptide(L)'
;LTNALMTEGAGPWDADELAERLEDRGINLGRDALRDMAYISIRSLTDSETMAVALDSLAKILAEPRFDKADLERQRQAMLASLRRQQENPGSIASRDFYKLLYGGHPYAHDPLGDSASVAALTSGDVAGFHERFYVARNAVVAIVGDVDRSVAERIAEDLTIGLAEGEHAPVLPGVSEGTDRSARVEFDASQTHVRVGAPGMARQDPDYFALYVGNHILGGNGLVSTLSQEVREKRGLSYSVYSYSLPMRAPGPFLMGAQTRNDRADETLSVMREALSRFIEEGPDREELDAAKRNLTGGFPLRVSSNKKIVEYIAMMGFYDYPLDYLDTFVDKVNAVSAEDVKRAFRARLDPSQLVVVTVGGA
;
A
#
# COMPACT_ATOMS: atom_id res chain seq x y z
N LEU A 1 5.86 14.61 1.03
CA LEU A 1 5.64 16.06 1.09
C LEU A 1 5.32 16.62 -0.30
N THR A 2 6.12 16.33 -1.36
CA THR A 2 5.88 16.85 -2.72
C THR A 2 4.46 16.59 -3.19
N ASN A 3 3.98 15.35 -3.16
CA ASN A 3 2.61 15.02 -3.57
C ASN A 3 1.55 15.79 -2.76
N ALA A 4 1.80 16.00 -1.47
CA ALA A 4 0.90 16.81 -0.64
C ALA A 4 0.84 18.28 -1.10
N LEU A 5 1.98 18.84 -1.45
CA LEU A 5 2.08 20.24 -1.86
C LEU A 5 1.56 20.53 -3.27
N MET A 6 1.56 19.54 -4.17
CA MET A 6 1.04 19.73 -5.52
C MET A 6 -0.42 20.19 -5.53
N THR A 7 -1.19 19.87 -4.51
CA THR A 7 -2.59 20.24 -4.37
C THR A 7 -2.84 21.49 -3.54
N GLU A 8 -1.76 22.18 -3.12
CA GLU A 8 -1.80 23.39 -2.32
C GLU A 8 -1.54 24.66 -3.20
N GLY A 9 -2.14 24.69 -4.37
CA GLY A 9 -2.01 25.75 -5.36
C GLY A 9 -1.30 25.29 -6.63
N ALA A 10 -1.80 25.72 -7.78
CA ALA A 10 -1.28 25.34 -9.09
C ALA A 10 -1.59 26.42 -10.15
N GLY A 11 -0.66 26.66 -11.06
CA GLY A 11 -0.80 27.67 -12.10
C GLY A 11 -1.13 29.05 -11.51
N PRO A 12 -2.23 29.70 -11.91
CA PRO A 12 -2.62 30.99 -11.39
C PRO A 12 -3.24 30.96 -9.99
N TRP A 13 -3.70 29.78 -9.50
CA TRP A 13 -4.48 29.65 -8.26
C TRP A 13 -3.58 29.35 -7.06
N ASP A 14 -3.78 30.07 -5.98
CA ASP A 14 -3.27 29.67 -4.67
C ASP A 14 -4.10 28.51 -4.07
N ALA A 15 -3.77 28.09 -2.83
CA ALA A 15 -4.42 26.95 -2.21
C ALA A 15 -5.93 27.13 -2.01
N ASP A 16 -6.33 28.34 -1.57
CA ASP A 16 -7.73 28.66 -1.29
C ASP A 16 -8.53 28.82 -2.60
N GLU A 17 -7.97 29.52 -3.59
CA GLU A 17 -8.58 29.66 -4.92
C GLU A 17 -8.75 28.34 -5.64
N LEU A 18 -7.77 27.43 -5.54
CA LEU A 18 -7.85 26.10 -6.11
C LEU A 18 -8.92 25.24 -5.41
N ALA A 19 -8.96 25.31 -4.08
CA ALA A 19 -9.98 24.61 -3.29
C ALA A 19 -11.40 25.11 -3.63
N GLU A 20 -11.64 26.42 -3.61
CA GLU A 20 -12.92 27.04 -3.97
C GLU A 20 -13.35 26.63 -5.39
N ARG A 21 -12.45 26.73 -6.36
CA ARG A 21 -12.69 26.34 -7.76
C ARG A 21 -13.21 24.92 -7.90
N LEU A 22 -12.68 23.97 -7.11
CA LEU A 22 -13.07 22.57 -7.15
C LEU A 22 -14.36 22.31 -6.34
N GLU A 23 -14.44 22.86 -5.13
CA GLU A 23 -15.55 22.65 -4.20
C GLU A 23 -16.86 23.22 -4.71
N ASP A 24 -16.86 24.42 -5.33
CA ASP A 24 -18.03 25.06 -5.92
C ASP A 24 -18.74 24.19 -6.99
N ARG A 25 -18.00 23.24 -7.56
CA ARG A 25 -18.53 22.31 -8.58
C ARG A 25 -18.68 20.89 -8.07
N GLY A 26 -18.47 20.67 -6.77
CA GLY A 26 -18.51 19.32 -6.18
C GLY A 26 -17.43 18.38 -6.72
N ILE A 27 -16.33 18.92 -7.24
CA ILE A 27 -15.18 18.15 -7.72
C ILE A 27 -14.39 17.65 -6.53
N ASN A 28 -14.13 16.35 -6.49
CA ASN A 28 -13.37 15.74 -5.41
C ASN A 28 -11.94 15.46 -5.88
N LEU A 29 -10.98 16.08 -5.20
CA LEU A 29 -9.55 15.86 -5.40
C LEU A 29 -9.04 14.91 -4.31
N GLY A 30 -8.33 13.85 -4.71
CA GLY A 30 -7.68 12.91 -3.81
C GLY A 30 -6.20 12.77 -4.15
N ARG A 31 -5.38 12.43 -3.15
CA ARG A 31 -3.96 12.18 -3.33
C ARG A 31 -3.43 11.22 -2.28
N ASP A 32 -2.40 10.47 -2.63
CA ASP A 32 -1.63 9.68 -1.68
C ASP A 32 -0.22 9.41 -2.22
N ALA A 33 0.69 9.07 -1.33
CA ALA A 33 2.06 8.67 -1.64
C ALA A 33 2.39 7.36 -0.93
N LEU A 34 2.56 6.31 -1.70
CA LEU A 34 2.91 4.98 -1.26
C LEU A 34 4.43 4.73 -1.45
N ARG A 35 4.89 3.52 -1.16
CA ARG A 35 6.33 3.20 -1.32
C ARG A 35 6.77 3.14 -2.78
N ASP A 36 5.92 2.65 -3.67
CA ASP A 36 6.23 2.50 -5.10
C ASP A 36 5.73 3.67 -5.94
N MET A 37 4.63 4.29 -5.55
CA MET A 37 3.92 5.26 -6.37
C MET A 37 3.38 6.41 -5.56
N ALA A 38 3.15 7.53 -6.23
CA ALA A 38 2.26 8.58 -5.76
C ALA A 38 1.14 8.74 -6.79
N TYR A 39 -0.04 9.13 -6.33
CA TYR A 39 -1.14 9.40 -7.24
C TYR A 39 -1.89 10.68 -6.85
N ILE A 40 -2.52 11.27 -7.85
CA ILE A 40 -3.53 12.31 -7.72
C ILE A 40 -4.76 11.79 -8.46
N SER A 41 -5.91 11.87 -7.85
CA SER A 41 -7.17 11.45 -8.43
C SER A 41 -8.17 12.59 -8.41
N ILE A 42 -8.98 12.70 -9.47
CA ILE A 42 -10.06 13.67 -9.52
C ILE A 42 -11.35 12.95 -9.89
N ARG A 43 -12.44 13.39 -9.28
CA ARG A 43 -13.78 12.90 -9.57
C ARG A 43 -14.71 14.08 -9.78
N SER A 44 -15.37 14.11 -10.94
CA SER A 44 -16.33 15.16 -11.31
C SER A 44 -17.57 14.56 -11.96
N LEU A 45 -18.57 15.39 -12.20
CA LEU A 45 -19.63 15.11 -13.15
C LEU A 45 -19.06 15.16 -14.58
N THR A 46 -19.76 14.55 -15.52
CA THR A 46 -19.37 14.48 -16.95
C THR A 46 -20.02 15.58 -17.81
N ASP A 47 -20.76 16.52 -17.22
CA ASP A 47 -21.15 17.70 -17.94
C ASP A 47 -19.90 18.51 -18.39
N SER A 48 -20.00 19.15 -19.55
CA SER A 48 -18.84 19.76 -20.21
C SER A 48 -18.16 20.86 -19.41
N GLU A 49 -18.90 21.63 -18.61
CA GLU A 49 -18.36 22.74 -17.83
C GLU A 49 -17.59 22.21 -16.61
N THR A 50 -18.21 21.33 -15.82
CA THR A 50 -17.59 20.74 -14.63
C THR A 50 -16.37 19.90 -15.00
N MET A 51 -16.47 19.09 -16.05
CA MET A 51 -15.36 18.26 -16.53
C MET A 51 -14.20 19.14 -17.03
N ALA A 52 -14.46 20.23 -17.77
CA ALA A 52 -13.41 21.14 -18.22
C ALA A 52 -12.65 21.77 -17.04
N VAL A 53 -13.37 22.22 -16.00
CA VAL A 53 -12.75 22.76 -14.79
C VAL A 53 -11.91 21.70 -14.07
N ALA A 54 -12.40 20.47 -13.94
CA ALA A 54 -11.69 19.37 -13.30
C ALA A 54 -10.38 19.05 -14.03
N LEU A 55 -10.44 18.91 -15.36
CA LEU A 55 -9.27 18.56 -16.16
C LEU A 55 -8.23 19.67 -16.22
N ASP A 56 -8.67 20.94 -16.41
CA ASP A 56 -7.77 22.09 -16.38
C ASP A 56 -7.07 22.23 -15.02
N SER A 57 -7.80 22.06 -13.93
CA SER A 57 -7.22 22.09 -12.58
C SER A 57 -6.22 20.96 -12.38
N LEU A 58 -6.56 19.73 -12.79
CA LEU A 58 -5.65 18.58 -12.65
C LEU A 58 -4.40 18.74 -13.52
N ALA A 59 -4.53 19.23 -14.75
CA ALA A 59 -3.38 19.49 -15.63
C ALA A 59 -2.41 20.51 -14.99
N LYS A 60 -2.96 21.59 -14.39
CA LYS A 60 -2.14 22.58 -13.67
C LYS A 60 -1.49 22.00 -12.42
N ILE A 61 -2.22 21.21 -11.63
CA ILE A 61 -1.69 20.53 -10.45
C ILE A 61 -0.50 19.62 -10.84
N LEU A 62 -0.59 18.94 -11.97
CA LEU A 62 0.46 18.03 -12.42
C LEU A 62 1.68 18.77 -12.98
N ALA A 63 1.47 19.81 -13.80
CA ALA A 63 2.52 20.47 -14.56
C ALA A 63 3.09 21.74 -13.89
N GLU A 64 2.26 22.48 -13.15
CA GLU A 64 2.58 23.81 -12.63
C GLU A 64 2.25 23.95 -11.13
N PRO A 65 2.64 23.00 -10.24
CA PRO A 65 2.42 23.19 -8.80
C PRO A 65 3.25 24.37 -8.29
N ARG A 66 2.68 25.17 -7.39
CA ARG A 66 3.32 26.42 -6.94
C ARG A 66 4.42 26.20 -5.90
N PHE A 67 4.25 25.25 -5.02
CA PHE A 67 5.15 24.99 -3.89
C PHE A 67 5.46 26.22 -3.04
N ASP A 68 4.45 27.02 -2.77
CA ASP A 68 4.57 28.26 -2.01
C ASP A 68 5.13 27.99 -0.60
N LYS A 69 5.99 28.88 -0.12
CA LYS A 69 6.70 28.71 1.15
C LYS A 69 5.76 28.59 2.35
N ALA A 70 4.64 29.32 2.34
CA ALA A 70 3.65 29.27 3.41
C ALA A 70 2.98 27.89 3.47
N ASP A 71 2.64 27.31 2.32
CA ASP A 71 2.03 26.01 2.21
C ASP A 71 3.01 24.90 2.56
N LEU A 72 4.26 25.01 2.13
CA LEU A 72 5.33 24.11 2.55
C LEU A 72 5.43 24.04 4.06
N GLU A 73 5.43 25.21 4.74
CA GLU A 73 5.54 25.22 6.19
C GLU A 73 4.29 24.67 6.87
N ARG A 74 3.11 24.97 6.37
CA ARG A 74 1.85 24.40 6.87
C ARG A 74 1.82 22.89 6.76
N GLN A 75 2.17 22.33 5.58
CA GLN A 75 2.23 20.89 5.35
C GLN A 75 3.34 20.24 6.17
N ARG A 76 4.50 20.87 6.30
CA ARG A 76 5.58 20.41 7.18
C ARG A 76 5.11 20.24 8.61
N GLN A 77 4.46 21.25 9.17
CA GLN A 77 3.95 21.21 10.56
C GLN A 77 2.90 20.09 10.73
N ALA A 78 2.01 19.90 9.76
CA ALA A 78 1.03 18.82 9.77
C ALA A 78 1.71 17.43 9.75
N MET A 79 2.75 17.25 8.92
CA MET A 79 3.52 16.01 8.85
C MET A 79 4.31 15.75 10.15
N LEU A 80 4.98 16.75 10.69
CA LEU A 80 5.69 16.63 11.96
C LEU A 80 4.76 16.29 13.13
N ALA A 81 3.55 16.87 13.15
CA ALA A 81 2.53 16.50 14.12
C ALA A 81 2.06 15.05 13.95
N SER A 82 1.91 14.58 12.71
CA SER A 82 1.57 13.18 12.43
C SER A 82 2.68 12.23 12.87
N LEU A 83 3.95 12.55 12.57
CA LEU A 83 5.11 11.77 12.99
C LEU A 83 5.21 11.68 14.52
N ARG A 84 4.94 12.76 15.26
CA ARG A 84 4.87 12.73 16.73
C ARG A 84 3.80 11.76 17.22
N ARG A 85 2.57 11.85 16.69
CA ARG A 85 1.51 10.90 17.04
C ARG A 85 1.87 9.43 16.75
N GLN A 86 2.60 9.18 15.65
CA GLN A 86 3.09 7.83 15.35
C GLN A 86 4.13 7.34 16.37
N GLN A 87 4.95 8.23 16.92
CA GLN A 87 5.93 7.88 17.97
C GLN A 87 5.27 7.56 19.33
N GLU A 88 4.04 8.00 19.54
CA GLU A 88 3.22 7.73 20.73
C GLU A 88 2.32 6.49 20.54
N ASN A 89 2.36 5.85 19.37
CA ASN A 89 1.52 4.69 19.06
C ASN A 89 2.40 3.44 18.89
N PRO A 90 2.29 2.45 19.80
CA PRO A 90 3.14 1.26 19.77
C PRO A 90 2.96 0.41 18.51
N GLY A 91 1.75 0.39 17.92
CA GLY A 91 1.51 -0.30 16.65
C GLY A 91 2.22 0.36 15.45
N SER A 92 2.30 1.70 15.44
CA SER A 92 3.03 2.46 14.43
C SER A 92 4.54 2.27 14.57
N ILE A 93 5.05 2.29 15.82
CA ILE A 93 6.46 1.99 16.12
C ILE A 93 6.80 0.59 15.63
N ALA A 94 6.00 -0.42 15.98
CA ALA A 94 6.22 -1.80 15.57
C ALA A 94 6.25 -1.95 14.04
N SER A 95 5.35 -1.27 13.33
CA SER A 95 5.31 -1.32 11.86
C SER A 95 6.52 -0.64 11.23
N ARG A 96 6.89 0.56 11.67
CA ARG A 96 8.08 1.28 11.19
C ARG A 96 9.36 0.48 11.40
N ASP A 97 9.56 -0.05 12.62
CA ASP A 97 10.76 -0.78 12.97
C ASP A 97 10.82 -2.14 12.26
N PHE A 98 9.67 -2.76 12.01
CA PHE A 98 9.57 -3.94 11.17
C PHE A 98 10.07 -3.68 9.73
N TYR A 99 9.58 -2.65 9.06
CA TYR A 99 10.05 -2.30 7.72
C TYR A 99 11.54 -1.94 7.71
N LYS A 100 12.01 -1.21 8.71
CA LYS A 100 13.42 -0.85 8.85
C LYS A 100 14.33 -2.08 8.99
N LEU A 101 13.94 -3.04 9.83
CA LEU A 101 14.69 -4.29 9.99
C LEU A 101 14.58 -5.18 8.75
N LEU A 102 13.39 -5.28 8.17
CA LEU A 102 13.14 -6.14 7.03
C LEU A 102 13.95 -5.73 5.81
N TYR A 103 13.99 -4.44 5.52
CA TYR A 103 14.56 -3.93 4.28
C TYR A 103 15.95 -3.29 4.42
N GLY A 104 16.39 -2.97 5.63
CA GLY A 104 17.75 -2.45 5.88
C GLY A 104 18.07 -1.20 5.04
N GLY A 105 18.99 -1.33 4.10
CA GLY A 105 19.40 -0.24 3.20
C GLY A 105 18.54 -0.08 1.94
N HIS A 106 17.53 -0.94 1.73
CA HIS A 106 16.63 -0.82 0.59
C HIS A 106 15.65 0.35 0.77
N PRO A 107 15.23 1.07 -0.29
CA PRO A 107 14.27 2.18 -0.20
C PRO A 107 12.98 1.87 0.57
N TYR A 108 12.50 0.64 0.53
CA TYR A 108 11.30 0.22 1.27
C TYR A 108 11.42 0.26 2.80
N ALA A 109 12.63 0.38 3.33
CA ALA A 109 12.84 0.59 4.77
C ALA A 109 12.31 1.94 5.26
N HIS A 110 12.24 2.93 4.37
CA HIS A 110 11.78 4.27 4.70
C HIS A 110 10.25 4.35 4.74
N ASP A 111 9.73 5.07 5.72
CA ASP A 111 8.30 5.41 5.75
C ASP A 111 8.00 6.46 4.67
N PRO A 112 6.92 6.33 3.88
CA PRO A 112 6.52 7.36 2.91
C PRO A 112 6.31 8.76 3.52
N LEU A 113 5.96 8.82 4.81
CA LEU A 113 5.86 10.08 5.56
C LEU A 113 7.24 10.68 5.90
N GLY A 114 8.31 9.90 5.79
CA GLY A 114 9.66 10.29 6.19
C GLY A 114 9.92 10.15 7.70
N ASP A 115 10.90 10.88 8.17
CA ASP A 115 11.21 11.04 9.59
C ASP A 115 11.27 12.54 9.97
N SER A 116 11.25 12.83 11.27
CA SER A 116 11.17 14.21 11.75
C SER A 116 12.36 15.07 11.32
N ALA A 117 13.56 14.51 11.21
CA ALA A 117 14.75 15.24 10.82
C ALA A 117 14.75 15.56 9.32
N SER A 118 14.45 14.57 8.48
CA SER A 118 14.37 14.75 7.03
C SER A 118 13.25 15.73 6.66
N VAL A 119 12.04 15.57 7.23
CA VAL A 119 10.92 16.46 6.95
C VAL A 119 11.20 17.90 7.39
N ALA A 120 11.86 18.10 8.54
CA ALA A 120 12.24 19.43 9.02
C ALA A 120 13.27 20.13 8.11
N ALA A 121 14.15 19.36 7.46
CA ALA A 121 15.23 19.88 6.64
C ALA A 121 14.82 20.20 5.18
N LEU A 122 13.73 19.61 4.66
CA LEU A 122 13.30 19.80 3.27
C LEU A 122 13.05 21.26 2.93
N THR A 123 13.51 21.70 1.78
CA THR A 123 13.31 23.06 1.24
C THR A 123 12.33 23.03 0.05
N SER A 124 11.85 24.21 -0.38
CA SER A 124 11.07 24.31 -1.61
C SER A 124 11.85 23.83 -2.83
N GLY A 125 13.18 24.02 -2.85
CA GLY A 125 14.04 23.50 -3.91
C GLY A 125 14.09 21.98 -3.96
N ASP A 126 14.12 21.31 -2.80
CA ASP A 126 14.08 19.83 -2.75
C ASP A 126 12.75 19.28 -3.27
N VAL A 127 11.65 19.94 -2.91
CA VAL A 127 10.30 19.57 -3.35
C VAL A 127 10.14 19.76 -4.86
N ALA A 128 10.56 20.92 -5.38
CA ALA A 128 10.50 21.22 -6.81
C ALA A 128 11.41 20.27 -7.61
N GLY A 129 12.64 20.05 -7.16
CA GLY A 129 13.57 19.12 -7.84
C GLY A 129 13.08 17.67 -7.83
N PHE A 130 12.38 17.24 -6.77
CA PHE A 130 11.74 15.92 -6.75
C PHE A 130 10.58 15.85 -7.77
N HIS A 131 9.76 16.89 -7.85
CA HIS A 131 8.69 16.98 -8.83
C HIS A 131 9.24 16.93 -10.26
N GLU A 132 10.19 17.81 -10.61
CA GLU A 132 10.83 17.88 -11.92
C GLU A 132 11.44 16.55 -12.36
N ARG A 133 11.97 15.77 -11.42
CA ARG A 133 12.64 14.51 -11.70
C ARG A 133 11.66 13.34 -11.87
N PHE A 134 10.59 13.27 -11.09
CA PHE A 134 9.77 12.07 -10.99
C PHE A 134 8.35 12.22 -11.54
N TYR A 135 7.78 13.45 -11.52
CA TYR A 135 6.45 13.71 -12.08
C TYR A 135 6.58 14.10 -13.56
N VAL A 136 7.01 13.15 -14.36
CA VAL A 136 7.29 13.28 -15.79
C VAL A 136 6.46 12.30 -16.58
N ALA A 137 6.23 12.59 -17.89
CA ALA A 137 5.36 11.77 -18.73
C ALA A 137 5.78 10.30 -18.79
N ARG A 138 7.09 9.99 -18.81
CA ARG A 138 7.61 8.62 -18.84
C ARG A 138 7.30 7.80 -17.58
N ASN A 139 6.99 8.44 -16.48
CA ASN A 139 6.62 7.78 -15.22
C ASN A 139 5.12 7.80 -14.96
N ALA A 140 4.35 8.48 -15.82
CA ALA A 140 2.92 8.69 -15.60
C ALA A 140 2.09 7.52 -16.16
N VAL A 141 1.05 7.17 -15.42
CA VAL A 141 -0.03 6.31 -15.87
C VAL A 141 -1.33 7.06 -15.66
N VAL A 142 -2.12 7.21 -16.70
CA VAL A 142 -3.46 7.83 -16.65
C VAL A 142 -4.51 6.74 -16.68
N ALA A 143 -5.34 6.68 -15.66
CA ALA A 143 -6.46 5.76 -15.57
C ALA A 143 -7.77 6.57 -15.56
N ILE A 144 -8.69 6.23 -16.44
CA ILE A 144 -9.95 6.94 -16.63
C ILE A 144 -11.11 5.96 -16.56
N VAL A 145 -12.11 6.29 -15.76
CA VAL A 145 -13.37 5.51 -15.65
C VAL A 145 -14.53 6.49 -15.56
N GLY A 146 -15.52 6.33 -16.43
CA GLY A 146 -16.69 7.19 -16.44
C GLY A 146 -17.51 7.06 -17.73
N ASP A 147 -18.44 7.98 -17.89
CA ASP A 147 -19.27 8.11 -19.10
C ASP A 147 -18.49 8.87 -20.18
N VAL A 148 -17.46 8.22 -20.71
CA VAL A 148 -16.62 8.74 -21.78
C VAL A 148 -16.30 7.62 -22.77
N ASP A 149 -16.29 7.93 -24.05
CA ASP A 149 -15.81 6.99 -25.06
C ASP A 149 -14.27 7.01 -25.14
N ARG A 150 -13.72 6.07 -25.91
CA ARG A 150 -12.27 5.94 -26.07
C ARG A 150 -11.61 7.21 -26.62
N SER A 151 -12.24 7.85 -27.59
CA SER A 151 -11.65 9.04 -28.23
C SER A 151 -11.60 10.24 -27.28
N VAL A 152 -12.60 10.35 -26.39
CA VAL A 152 -12.62 11.34 -25.30
C VAL A 152 -11.56 11.01 -24.27
N ALA A 153 -11.44 9.74 -23.86
CA ALA A 153 -10.45 9.31 -22.88
C ALA A 153 -9.02 9.54 -23.39
N GLU A 154 -8.72 9.25 -24.66
CA GLU A 154 -7.41 9.53 -25.27
C GLU A 154 -7.08 11.02 -25.24
N ARG A 155 -8.03 11.90 -25.62
CA ARG A 155 -7.83 13.36 -25.50
C ARG A 155 -7.61 13.82 -24.07
N ILE A 156 -8.37 13.32 -23.11
CA ILE A 156 -8.17 13.63 -21.69
C ILE A 156 -6.76 13.25 -21.25
N ALA A 157 -6.28 12.07 -21.64
CA ALA A 157 -4.94 11.62 -21.27
C ALA A 157 -3.85 12.53 -21.89
N GLU A 158 -4.02 12.93 -23.16
CA GLU A 158 -3.12 13.89 -23.84
C GLU A 158 -3.14 15.26 -23.15
N ASP A 159 -4.32 15.83 -22.88
CA ASP A 159 -4.47 17.13 -22.24
C ASP A 159 -3.85 17.16 -20.83
N LEU A 160 -3.96 16.07 -20.08
CA LEU A 160 -3.38 15.97 -18.73
C LEU A 160 -1.86 15.84 -18.73
N THR A 161 -1.29 15.32 -19.81
CA THR A 161 0.15 14.99 -19.84
C THR A 161 0.97 15.95 -20.72
N ILE A 162 0.35 16.76 -21.58
CA ILE A 162 1.04 17.67 -22.51
C ILE A 162 1.93 18.71 -21.79
N GLY A 163 1.56 19.09 -20.56
CA GLY A 163 2.34 20.01 -19.75
C GLY A 163 3.49 19.36 -18.99
N LEU A 164 3.58 18.02 -18.97
CA LEU A 164 4.65 17.32 -18.28
C LEU A 164 5.89 17.22 -19.17
N ALA A 165 7.07 17.39 -18.57
CA ALA A 165 8.31 17.05 -19.26
C ALA A 165 8.32 15.57 -19.64
N GLU A 166 8.94 15.20 -20.78
CA GLU A 166 9.10 13.80 -21.17
C GLU A 166 9.87 13.03 -20.09
N GLY A 167 10.96 13.58 -19.61
CA GLY A 167 11.76 13.12 -18.49
C GLY A 167 12.44 11.77 -18.70
N GLU A 168 12.96 11.22 -17.63
CA GLU A 168 13.59 9.89 -17.60
C GLU A 168 12.77 8.94 -16.73
N HIS A 169 12.87 7.64 -17.02
CA HIS A 169 12.27 6.64 -16.15
C HIS A 169 12.86 6.69 -14.75
N ALA A 170 12.02 6.45 -13.75
CA ALA A 170 12.49 6.27 -12.39
C ALA A 170 13.53 5.13 -12.32
N PRO A 171 14.56 5.25 -11.48
CA PRO A 171 15.59 4.23 -11.33
C PRO A 171 14.97 2.88 -10.94
N VAL A 172 15.54 1.80 -11.48
CA VAL A 172 15.19 0.44 -11.05
C VAL A 172 15.54 0.27 -9.57
N LEU A 173 14.62 -0.27 -8.80
CA LEU A 173 14.86 -0.56 -7.39
C LEU A 173 15.95 -1.62 -7.24
N PRO A 174 16.81 -1.52 -6.22
CA PRO A 174 17.76 -2.58 -5.90
C PRO A 174 17.03 -3.87 -5.52
N GLY A 175 17.72 -5.00 -5.56
CA GLY A 175 17.18 -6.26 -5.05
C GLY A 175 16.95 -6.19 -3.54
N VAL A 176 15.85 -6.80 -3.09
CA VAL A 176 15.60 -7.00 -1.66
C VAL A 176 16.49 -8.14 -1.18
N SER A 177 17.24 -7.92 -0.10
CA SER A 177 18.02 -8.98 0.53
C SER A 177 17.09 -10.04 1.12
N GLU A 178 17.49 -11.30 1.04
CA GLU A 178 16.78 -12.37 1.73
C GLU A 178 16.69 -12.09 3.24
N GLY A 179 15.60 -12.53 3.84
CA GLY A 179 15.34 -12.35 5.26
C GLY A 179 16.50 -12.91 6.10
N THR A 180 16.86 -12.24 7.13
CA THR A 180 17.79 -12.73 8.16
C THR A 180 17.04 -12.73 9.48
N ASP A 181 17.28 -13.73 10.33
CA ASP A 181 16.70 -13.78 11.68
C ASP A 181 17.14 -12.54 12.47
N ARG A 182 16.32 -11.51 12.45
CA ARG A 182 16.51 -10.23 13.13
C ARG A 182 15.34 -9.97 14.05
N SER A 183 15.63 -9.59 15.28
CA SER A 183 14.58 -9.25 16.23
C SER A 183 14.87 -7.91 16.92
N ALA A 184 13.80 -7.19 17.23
CA ALA A 184 13.83 -6.01 18.08
C ALA A 184 12.69 -6.07 19.08
N ARG A 185 13.04 -5.77 20.35
CA ARG A 185 12.08 -5.55 21.42
C ARG A 185 12.18 -4.12 21.88
N VAL A 186 11.08 -3.39 21.78
CA VAL A 186 11.00 -1.99 22.21
C VAL A 186 10.08 -1.94 23.43
N GLU A 187 10.64 -1.50 24.55
CA GLU A 187 9.86 -1.25 25.75
C GLU A 187 8.99 -0.01 25.53
N PHE A 188 7.70 -0.14 25.82
CA PHE A 188 6.73 0.93 25.68
C PHE A 188 5.65 0.77 26.76
N ASP A 189 5.33 1.87 27.44
CA ASP A 189 4.30 1.88 28.49
C ASP A 189 2.91 1.74 27.86
N ALA A 190 2.50 0.50 27.67
CA ALA A 190 1.18 0.12 27.15
C ALA A 190 0.70 -1.17 27.81
N SER A 191 -0.60 -1.33 27.93
CA SER A 191 -1.24 -2.53 28.49
C SER A 191 -1.13 -3.76 27.59
N GLN A 192 -0.73 -3.58 26.34
CA GLN A 192 -0.62 -4.63 25.33
C GLN A 192 0.68 -4.50 24.55
N THR A 193 1.22 -5.65 24.15
CA THR A 193 2.35 -5.75 23.24
C THR A 193 1.87 -5.94 21.79
N HIS A 194 2.39 -5.12 20.89
CA HIS A 194 2.23 -5.28 19.45
C HIS A 194 3.33 -6.18 18.91
N VAL A 195 2.94 -7.25 18.25
CA VAL A 195 3.83 -8.22 17.62
C VAL A 195 3.75 -8.07 16.10
N ARG A 196 4.91 -7.97 15.44
CA ARG A 196 5.06 -8.02 13.99
C ARG A 196 6.08 -9.09 13.64
N VAL A 197 5.69 -10.01 12.75
CA VAL A 197 6.53 -11.13 12.32
C VAL A 197 6.40 -11.29 10.82
N GLY A 198 7.50 -11.41 10.10
CA GLY A 198 7.41 -11.61 8.66
C GLY A 198 8.76 -11.66 7.96
N ALA A 199 8.69 -11.70 6.66
CA ALA A 199 9.83 -11.81 5.75
C ALA A 199 9.54 -11.02 4.45
N PRO A 200 10.55 -10.79 3.58
CA PRO A 200 10.27 -10.40 2.21
C PRO A 200 9.34 -11.44 1.57
N GLY A 201 8.25 -11.00 0.99
CA GLY A 201 7.23 -11.87 0.41
C GLY A 201 7.34 -11.93 -1.10
N MET A 202 6.40 -11.29 -1.82
CA MET A 202 6.32 -11.38 -3.27
C MET A 202 6.29 -10.01 -3.95
N ALA A 203 6.78 -9.95 -5.19
CA ALA A 203 6.54 -8.84 -6.09
C ALA A 203 5.14 -8.92 -6.73
N ARG A 204 4.70 -7.82 -7.34
CA ARG A 204 3.39 -7.77 -8.04
C ARG A 204 3.27 -8.76 -9.19
N GLN A 205 4.35 -8.99 -9.92
CA GLN A 205 4.39 -9.91 -11.06
C GLN A 205 4.94 -11.30 -10.70
N ASP A 206 4.93 -11.66 -9.42
CA ASP A 206 5.36 -13.00 -8.99
C ASP A 206 4.48 -14.08 -9.64
N PRO A 207 5.05 -15.10 -10.27
CA PRO A 207 4.28 -16.18 -10.90
C PRO A 207 3.42 -16.94 -9.89
N ASP A 208 3.81 -16.98 -8.62
CA ASP A 208 3.08 -17.63 -7.54
C ASP A 208 2.05 -16.69 -6.86
N TYR A 209 1.80 -15.49 -7.41
CA TYR A 209 0.93 -14.47 -6.82
C TYR A 209 -0.41 -15.03 -6.34
N PHE A 210 -1.14 -15.75 -7.20
CA PHE A 210 -2.48 -16.26 -6.84
C PHE A 210 -2.43 -17.36 -5.78
N ALA A 211 -1.40 -18.21 -5.81
CA ALA A 211 -1.19 -19.23 -4.78
C ALA A 211 -0.89 -18.59 -3.41
N LEU A 212 -0.02 -17.60 -3.37
CA LEU A 212 0.30 -16.83 -2.16
C LEU A 212 -0.88 -16.01 -1.68
N TYR A 213 -1.66 -15.42 -2.59
CA TYR A 213 -2.84 -14.64 -2.27
C TYR A 213 -3.95 -15.50 -1.63
N VAL A 214 -4.27 -16.66 -2.23
CA VAL A 214 -5.25 -17.60 -1.67
C VAL A 214 -4.75 -18.18 -0.35
N GLY A 215 -3.47 -18.58 -0.28
CA GLY A 215 -2.88 -19.11 0.94
C GLY A 215 -2.86 -18.12 2.08
N ASN A 216 -2.50 -16.85 1.80
CA ASN A 216 -2.58 -15.81 2.83
C ASN A 216 -4.02 -15.54 3.30
N HIS A 217 -4.99 -15.63 2.42
CA HIS A 217 -6.40 -15.50 2.78
C HIS A 217 -6.80 -16.57 3.82
N ILE A 218 -6.36 -17.82 3.63
CA ILE A 218 -6.60 -18.92 4.57
C ILE A 218 -5.83 -18.70 5.88
N LEU A 219 -4.52 -18.38 5.79
CA LEU A 219 -3.65 -18.27 6.95
C LEU A 219 -4.08 -17.19 7.93
N GLY A 220 -4.32 -15.95 7.45
CA GLY A 220 -4.64 -14.82 8.34
C GLY A 220 -5.43 -13.69 7.68
N GLY A 221 -5.73 -13.78 6.39
CA GLY A 221 -6.41 -12.73 5.63
C GLY A 221 -7.93 -12.74 5.71
N ASN A 222 -8.55 -13.83 6.16
CA ASN A 222 -10.01 -14.01 6.22
C ASN A 222 -10.60 -13.77 7.63
N GLY A 223 -10.03 -12.84 8.37
CA GLY A 223 -10.56 -12.46 9.67
C GLY A 223 -10.71 -13.65 10.64
N LEU A 224 -11.92 -13.79 11.22
CA LEU A 224 -12.16 -14.75 12.33
C LEU A 224 -12.06 -16.23 11.94
N VAL A 225 -12.23 -16.55 10.67
CA VAL A 225 -12.20 -17.96 10.19
C VAL A 225 -10.82 -18.40 9.71
N SER A 226 -9.83 -17.51 9.77
CA SER A 226 -8.45 -17.82 9.37
C SER A 226 -7.74 -18.73 10.37
N THR A 227 -6.74 -19.46 9.90
CA THR A 227 -5.91 -20.36 10.71
C THR A 227 -5.30 -19.65 11.92
N LEU A 228 -4.74 -18.44 11.72
CA LEU A 228 -4.19 -17.64 12.82
C LEU A 228 -5.26 -17.25 13.84
N SER A 229 -6.46 -16.87 13.41
CA SER A 229 -7.54 -16.52 14.31
C SER A 229 -7.97 -17.71 15.14
N GLN A 230 -8.10 -18.89 14.54
CA GLN A 230 -8.46 -20.11 15.25
C GLN A 230 -7.39 -20.51 16.27
N GLU A 231 -6.09 -20.45 15.89
CA GLU A 231 -5.01 -20.88 16.78
C GLU A 231 -4.73 -19.90 17.92
N VAL A 232 -4.71 -18.60 17.62
CA VAL A 232 -4.29 -17.58 18.58
C VAL A 232 -5.48 -17.07 19.41
N ARG A 233 -6.62 -16.81 18.75
CA ARG A 233 -7.80 -16.22 19.39
C ARG A 233 -8.74 -17.27 19.95
N GLU A 234 -9.30 -18.16 19.10
CA GLU A 234 -10.39 -19.04 19.50
C GLU A 234 -9.92 -20.14 20.46
N LYS A 235 -8.81 -20.82 20.16
CA LYS A 235 -8.31 -21.93 20.98
C LYS A 235 -7.60 -21.49 22.26
N ARG A 236 -6.93 -20.32 22.26
CA ARG A 236 -6.02 -19.90 23.33
C ARG A 236 -6.35 -18.57 23.97
N GLY A 237 -7.22 -17.75 23.38
CA GLY A 237 -7.59 -16.44 23.91
C GLY A 237 -6.41 -15.46 24.05
N LEU A 238 -5.36 -15.63 23.25
CA LEU A 238 -4.12 -14.85 23.37
C LEU A 238 -4.25 -13.45 22.79
N SER A 239 -5.03 -13.27 21.72
CA SER A 239 -5.20 -12.00 21.05
C SER A 239 -6.62 -11.85 20.53
N TYR A 240 -7.17 -10.65 20.65
CA TYR A 240 -8.44 -10.33 20.00
C TYR A 240 -8.28 -10.10 18.49
N SER A 241 -7.14 -9.56 18.06
CA SER A 241 -6.84 -9.27 16.67
C SER A 241 -5.51 -9.91 16.28
N VAL A 242 -5.60 -10.89 15.39
CA VAL A 242 -4.45 -11.54 14.74
C VAL A 242 -4.75 -11.67 13.25
N TYR A 243 -3.75 -11.42 12.42
CA TYR A 243 -3.90 -11.39 10.97
C TYR A 243 -2.59 -11.69 10.25
N SER A 244 -2.68 -12.01 8.97
CA SER A 244 -1.56 -11.93 8.02
C SER A 244 -1.97 -11.18 6.76
N TYR A 245 -0.99 -10.54 6.13
CA TYR A 245 -1.15 -10.00 4.78
C TYR A 245 0.15 -10.08 4.01
N SER A 246 0.03 -10.17 2.70
CA SER A 246 1.10 -9.90 1.77
C SER A 246 0.79 -8.57 1.08
N LEU A 247 1.79 -7.70 1.00
CA LEU A 247 1.69 -6.44 0.26
C LEU A 247 2.63 -6.48 -0.94
N PRO A 248 2.19 -7.03 -2.07
CA PRO A 248 3.02 -7.10 -3.27
C PRO A 248 3.34 -5.69 -3.78
N MET A 249 4.60 -5.45 -4.08
CA MET A 249 5.11 -4.19 -4.61
C MET A 249 5.96 -4.44 -5.86
N ARG A 250 6.61 -3.43 -6.43
CA ARG A 250 7.46 -3.59 -7.63
C ARG A 250 8.67 -4.51 -7.37
N ALA A 251 9.36 -4.30 -6.25
CA ALA A 251 10.26 -5.29 -5.65
C ALA A 251 9.48 -6.15 -4.64
N PRO A 252 10.02 -7.28 -4.14
CA PRO A 252 9.33 -8.09 -3.15
C PRO A 252 8.87 -7.28 -1.93
N GLY A 253 7.57 -7.12 -1.79
CA GLY A 253 6.94 -6.48 -0.64
C GLY A 253 6.86 -7.44 0.55
N PRO A 254 6.42 -7.00 1.75
CA PRO A 254 6.42 -7.84 2.93
C PRO A 254 5.30 -8.89 2.91
N PHE A 255 5.62 -10.08 3.40
CA PHE A 255 4.67 -10.93 4.10
C PHE A 255 4.76 -10.59 5.59
N LEU A 256 3.63 -10.30 6.22
CA LEU A 256 3.58 -9.91 7.61
C LEU A 256 2.43 -10.59 8.34
N MET A 257 2.72 -11.13 9.51
CA MET A 257 1.75 -11.51 10.53
C MET A 257 1.79 -10.47 11.65
N GLY A 258 0.61 -10.07 12.15
CA GLY A 258 0.48 -9.12 13.24
C GLY A 258 -0.49 -9.62 14.29
N ALA A 259 -0.16 -9.31 15.56
CA ALA A 259 -1.07 -9.52 16.69
C ALA A 259 -0.91 -8.40 17.71
N GLN A 260 -1.93 -8.25 18.55
CA GLN A 260 -1.91 -7.39 19.71
C GLN A 260 -2.38 -8.22 20.91
N THR A 261 -1.52 -8.37 21.91
CA THR A 261 -1.72 -9.29 23.02
C THR A 261 -1.34 -8.66 24.36
N ARG A 262 -1.74 -9.27 25.46
CA ARG A 262 -1.29 -8.87 26.81
C ARG A 262 0.24 -9.00 26.91
N ASN A 263 0.88 -8.12 27.67
CA ASN A 263 2.32 -8.08 27.82
C ASN A 263 2.91 -9.43 28.29
N ASP A 264 2.27 -10.08 29.27
CA ASP A 264 2.67 -11.38 29.83
C ASP A 264 2.42 -12.58 28.89
N ARG A 265 1.80 -12.35 27.73
CA ARG A 265 1.46 -13.38 26.74
C ARG A 265 2.14 -13.15 25.39
N ALA A 266 3.03 -12.15 25.29
CA ALA A 266 3.64 -11.77 24.01
C ALA A 266 4.48 -12.91 23.41
N ASP A 267 5.34 -13.55 24.20
CA ASP A 267 6.22 -14.61 23.74
C ASP A 267 5.44 -15.88 23.37
N GLU A 268 4.37 -16.22 24.13
CA GLU A 268 3.48 -17.34 23.79
C GLU A 268 2.73 -17.06 22.48
N THR A 269 2.22 -15.84 22.31
CA THR A 269 1.54 -15.42 21.06
C THR A 269 2.45 -15.54 19.88
N LEU A 270 3.68 -15.05 19.98
CA LEU A 270 4.71 -15.16 18.94
C LEU A 270 5.02 -16.62 18.58
N SER A 271 5.18 -17.49 19.59
CA SER A 271 5.43 -18.94 19.37
C SER A 271 4.29 -19.57 18.59
N VAL A 272 3.05 -19.36 19.03
CA VAL A 272 1.85 -19.91 18.37
C VAL A 272 1.72 -19.40 16.93
N MET A 273 2.00 -18.14 16.65
CA MET A 273 1.98 -17.59 15.30
C MET A 273 3.04 -18.24 14.40
N ARG A 274 4.27 -18.45 14.91
CA ARG A 274 5.36 -19.13 14.17
C ARG A 274 5.03 -20.60 13.93
N GLU A 275 4.50 -21.30 14.90
CA GLU A 275 4.06 -22.70 14.79
C GLU A 275 2.94 -22.86 13.75
N ALA A 276 1.95 -21.95 13.76
CA ALA A 276 0.87 -21.96 12.79
C ALA A 276 1.39 -21.73 11.36
N LEU A 277 2.33 -20.78 11.18
CA LEU A 277 2.97 -20.57 9.88
C LEU A 277 3.78 -21.76 9.44
N SER A 278 4.61 -22.34 10.32
CA SER A 278 5.45 -23.51 9.99
C SER A 278 4.59 -24.68 9.56
N ARG A 279 3.53 -24.98 10.30
CA ARG A 279 2.57 -26.03 9.96
C ARG A 279 1.90 -25.76 8.62
N PHE A 280 1.46 -24.52 8.37
CA PHE A 280 0.83 -24.14 7.09
C PHE A 280 1.78 -24.31 5.90
N ILE A 281 3.07 -24.00 6.06
CA ILE A 281 4.11 -24.22 5.06
C ILE A 281 4.35 -25.73 4.81
N GLU A 282 4.34 -26.53 5.88
CA GLU A 282 4.62 -27.97 5.78
C GLU A 282 3.44 -28.77 5.23
N GLU A 283 2.24 -28.49 5.67
CA GLU A 283 1.04 -29.27 5.37
C GLU A 283 0.25 -28.68 4.19
N GLY A 284 0.24 -27.34 4.07
CA GLY A 284 -0.65 -26.62 3.16
C GLY A 284 -2.08 -26.54 3.72
N PRO A 285 -3.02 -25.92 2.98
CA PRO A 285 -4.42 -25.91 3.35
C PRO A 285 -5.08 -27.26 3.05
N ASP A 286 -6.06 -27.64 3.84
CA ASP A 286 -6.92 -28.76 3.49
C ASP A 286 -7.92 -28.37 2.36
N ARG A 287 -8.67 -29.36 1.89
CA ARG A 287 -9.60 -29.17 0.77
C ARG A 287 -10.76 -28.23 1.14
N GLU A 288 -11.27 -28.34 2.36
CA GLU A 288 -12.41 -27.54 2.82
C GLU A 288 -12.00 -26.07 2.99
N GLU A 289 -10.85 -25.82 3.59
CA GLU A 289 -10.25 -24.48 3.73
C GLU A 289 -10.02 -23.82 2.36
N LEU A 290 -9.43 -24.57 1.41
CA LEU A 290 -9.17 -24.07 0.06
C LEU A 290 -10.45 -23.74 -0.69
N ASP A 291 -11.43 -24.66 -0.67
CA ASP A 291 -12.71 -24.45 -1.36
C ASP A 291 -13.50 -23.28 -0.73
N ALA A 292 -13.46 -23.13 0.58
CA ALA A 292 -14.08 -22.01 1.29
C ALA A 292 -13.41 -20.68 0.93
N ALA A 293 -12.08 -20.63 0.90
CA ALA A 293 -11.30 -19.45 0.51
C ALA A 293 -11.61 -19.01 -0.92
N LYS A 294 -11.61 -19.95 -1.87
CA LYS A 294 -11.95 -19.68 -3.27
C LYS A 294 -13.37 -19.11 -3.40
N ARG A 295 -14.36 -19.73 -2.76
CA ARG A 295 -15.75 -19.23 -2.79
C ARG A 295 -15.85 -17.81 -2.22
N ASN A 296 -15.15 -17.52 -1.13
CA ASN A 296 -15.14 -16.19 -0.52
C ASN A 296 -14.49 -15.14 -1.44
N LEU A 297 -13.31 -15.43 -1.98
CA LEU A 297 -12.55 -14.53 -2.85
C LEU A 297 -13.28 -14.25 -4.16
N THR A 298 -13.81 -15.27 -4.81
CA THR A 298 -14.51 -15.14 -6.10
C THR A 298 -15.90 -14.56 -5.94
N GLY A 299 -16.65 -14.98 -4.92
CA GLY A 299 -17.98 -14.43 -4.62
C GLY A 299 -17.94 -12.97 -4.17
N GLY A 300 -16.87 -12.55 -3.49
CA GLY A 300 -16.64 -11.16 -3.08
C GLY A 300 -16.07 -10.26 -4.18
N PHE A 301 -15.56 -10.82 -5.28
CA PHE A 301 -14.88 -10.05 -6.32
C PHE A 301 -15.75 -8.96 -6.97
N PRO A 302 -17.02 -9.19 -7.33
CA PRO A 302 -17.87 -8.14 -7.89
C PRO A 302 -18.01 -6.91 -6.98
N LEU A 303 -17.96 -7.09 -5.67
CA LEU A 303 -18.00 -5.98 -4.71
C LEU A 303 -16.74 -5.13 -4.73
N ARG A 304 -15.61 -5.67 -5.20
CA ARG A 304 -14.34 -4.95 -5.34
C ARG A 304 -14.30 -4.04 -6.55
N VAL A 305 -15.13 -4.29 -7.54
CA VAL A 305 -15.24 -3.50 -8.78
C VAL A 305 -16.65 -2.87 -8.93
N SER A 306 -17.34 -2.60 -7.81
CA SER A 306 -18.74 -2.19 -7.78
C SER A 306 -18.97 -0.68 -7.95
N SER A 307 -17.93 0.12 -8.17
CA SER A 307 -18.04 1.57 -8.38
C SER A 307 -16.88 2.10 -9.23
N ASN A 308 -17.11 3.24 -9.91
CA ASN A 308 -16.07 3.89 -10.72
C ASN A 308 -14.78 4.13 -9.90
N LYS A 309 -14.90 4.55 -8.64
CA LYS A 309 -13.74 4.72 -7.76
C LYS A 309 -12.93 3.44 -7.61
N LYS A 310 -13.58 2.32 -7.32
CA LYS A 310 -12.90 1.03 -7.15
C LYS A 310 -12.30 0.52 -8.46
N ILE A 311 -13.00 0.72 -9.58
CA ILE A 311 -12.51 0.31 -10.90
C ILE A 311 -11.27 1.12 -11.27
N VAL A 312 -11.29 2.45 -11.12
CA VAL A 312 -10.14 3.30 -11.48
C VAL A 312 -8.90 2.97 -10.63
N GLU A 313 -9.07 2.64 -9.35
CA GLU A 313 -7.98 2.18 -8.49
C GLU A 313 -7.33 0.89 -9.01
N TYR A 314 -8.13 -0.08 -9.47
CA TYR A 314 -7.62 -1.29 -10.11
C TYR A 314 -6.91 -1.02 -11.43
N ILE A 315 -7.51 -0.21 -12.31
CA ILE A 315 -6.93 0.11 -13.62
C ILE A 315 -5.61 0.89 -13.45
N ALA A 316 -5.57 1.85 -12.52
CA ALA A 316 -4.35 2.58 -12.20
C ALA A 316 -3.23 1.64 -11.70
N MET A 317 -3.58 0.72 -10.79
CA MET A 317 -2.65 -0.30 -10.30
C MET A 317 -2.19 -1.23 -11.42
N MET A 318 -3.11 -1.65 -12.30
CA MET A 318 -2.77 -2.50 -13.45
C MET A 318 -1.80 -1.79 -14.38
N GLY A 319 -2.06 -0.53 -14.74
CA GLY A 319 -1.16 0.26 -15.57
C GLY A 319 0.20 0.50 -14.92
N PHE A 320 0.23 0.83 -13.62
CA PHE A 320 1.47 1.10 -12.90
C PHE A 320 2.37 -0.14 -12.77
N TYR A 321 1.80 -1.33 -12.58
CA TYR A 321 2.55 -2.58 -12.42
C TYR A 321 2.61 -3.42 -13.70
N ASP A 322 2.24 -2.86 -14.85
CA ASP A 322 2.29 -3.50 -16.16
C ASP A 322 1.50 -4.84 -16.21
N TYR A 323 0.31 -4.87 -15.58
CA TYR A 323 -0.57 -6.03 -15.67
C TYR A 323 -1.26 -6.11 -17.03
N PRO A 324 -1.61 -7.31 -17.51
CA PRO A 324 -2.36 -7.48 -18.74
C PRO A 324 -3.77 -6.86 -18.61
N LEU A 325 -4.30 -6.37 -19.73
CA LEU A 325 -5.60 -5.68 -19.75
C LEU A 325 -6.78 -6.58 -19.34
N ASP A 326 -6.64 -7.89 -19.50
CA ASP A 326 -7.61 -8.91 -19.11
C ASP A 326 -7.48 -9.38 -17.65
N TYR A 327 -6.68 -8.68 -16.84
CA TYR A 327 -6.43 -9.09 -15.46
C TYR A 327 -7.71 -9.25 -14.63
N LEU A 328 -8.64 -8.30 -14.75
CA LEU A 328 -9.91 -8.35 -14.02
C LEU A 328 -10.82 -9.46 -14.54
N ASP A 329 -10.84 -9.71 -15.84
CA ASP A 329 -11.64 -10.75 -16.46
C ASP A 329 -11.17 -12.16 -16.10
N THR A 330 -9.84 -12.33 -15.95
CA THR A 330 -9.20 -13.61 -15.64
C THR A 330 -9.01 -13.86 -14.15
N PHE A 331 -9.28 -12.87 -13.29
CA PHE A 331 -9.02 -12.97 -11.85
C PHE A 331 -9.71 -14.16 -11.19
N VAL A 332 -11.01 -14.33 -11.45
CA VAL A 332 -11.81 -15.42 -10.87
C VAL A 332 -11.29 -16.79 -11.30
N ASP A 333 -10.96 -16.95 -12.57
CA ASP A 333 -10.43 -18.21 -13.11
C ASP A 333 -9.06 -18.54 -12.51
N LYS A 334 -8.18 -17.54 -12.37
CA LYS A 334 -6.86 -17.71 -11.74
C LYS A 334 -6.97 -18.08 -10.27
N VAL A 335 -7.91 -17.51 -9.51
CA VAL A 335 -8.18 -17.93 -8.13
C VAL A 335 -8.70 -19.37 -8.08
N ASN A 336 -9.64 -19.71 -8.95
CA ASN A 336 -10.21 -21.06 -8.99
C ASN A 336 -9.20 -22.14 -9.42
N ALA A 337 -8.22 -21.79 -10.24
CA ALA A 337 -7.18 -22.71 -10.70
C ALA A 337 -6.16 -23.10 -9.62
N VAL A 338 -6.02 -22.34 -8.52
CA VAL A 338 -5.05 -22.61 -7.45
C VAL A 338 -5.35 -23.94 -6.78
N SER A 339 -4.38 -24.82 -6.69
CA SER A 339 -4.46 -26.08 -5.92
C SER A 339 -3.82 -25.95 -4.53
N ALA A 340 -4.10 -26.87 -3.62
CA ALA A 340 -3.45 -26.92 -2.31
C ALA A 340 -1.92 -27.11 -2.44
N GLU A 341 -1.49 -27.90 -3.43
CA GLU A 341 -0.08 -28.11 -3.72
C GLU A 341 0.60 -26.83 -4.23
N ASP A 342 -0.10 -26.02 -5.04
CA ASP A 342 0.42 -24.70 -5.46
C ASP A 342 0.63 -23.78 -4.26
N VAL A 343 -0.33 -23.72 -3.32
CA VAL A 343 -0.20 -22.93 -2.10
C VAL A 343 1.01 -23.40 -1.30
N LYS A 344 1.10 -24.71 -1.04
CA LYS A 344 2.19 -25.30 -0.28
C LYS A 344 3.56 -25.03 -0.91
N ARG A 345 3.67 -25.25 -2.22
CA ARG A 345 4.89 -25.00 -2.99
C ARG A 345 5.28 -23.50 -2.93
N ALA A 346 4.32 -22.61 -3.16
CA ALA A 346 4.57 -21.18 -3.17
C ALA A 346 5.02 -20.64 -1.81
N PHE A 347 4.38 -21.07 -0.72
CA PHE A 347 4.77 -20.67 0.63
C PHE A 347 6.16 -21.18 0.99
N ARG A 348 6.48 -22.45 0.68
CA ARG A 348 7.82 -23.01 0.89
C ARG A 348 8.91 -22.30 0.11
N ALA A 349 8.60 -21.85 -1.09
CA ALA A 349 9.56 -21.14 -1.95
C ALA A 349 9.85 -19.71 -1.49
N ARG A 350 8.95 -19.11 -0.70
CA ARG A 350 9.04 -17.69 -0.33
C ARG A 350 9.27 -17.44 1.14
N LEU A 351 8.92 -18.36 2.02
CA LEU A 351 8.95 -18.13 3.46
C LEU A 351 9.74 -19.25 4.17
N ASP A 352 10.80 -18.83 4.87
CA ASP A 352 11.53 -19.70 5.78
C ASP A 352 11.20 -19.28 7.23
N PRO A 353 10.51 -20.13 8.02
CA PRO A 353 10.17 -19.81 9.39
C PRO A 353 11.38 -19.53 10.31
N SER A 354 12.59 -19.95 9.92
CA SER A 354 13.82 -19.68 10.65
C SER A 354 14.42 -18.31 10.36
N GLN A 355 13.99 -17.64 9.28
CA GLN A 355 14.54 -16.37 8.77
C GLN A 355 13.57 -15.19 8.93
N LEU A 356 12.68 -15.25 9.92
CA LEU A 356 11.68 -14.22 10.13
C LEU A 356 12.22 -13.03 10.91
N VAL A 357 11.90 -11.84 10.44
CA VAL A 357 12.06 -10.60 11.21
C VAL A 357 10.94 -10.52 12.25
N VAL A 358 11.31 -10.22 13.49
CA VAL A 358 10.36 -10.09 14.62
C VAL A 358 10.53 -8.73 15.27
N VAL A 359 9.42 -8.02 15.47
CA VAL A 359 9.39 -6.78 16.25
C VAL A 359 8.28 -6.87 17.27
N THR A 360 8.61 -6.59 18.53
CA THR A 360 7.65 -6.46 19.62
C THR A 360 7.76 -5.08 20.26
N VAL A 361 6.63 -4.43 20.50
CA VAL A 361 6.56 -3.11 21.15
C VAL A 361 5.52 -3.14 22.26
N GLY A 362 5.93 -2.92 23.47
CA GLY A 362 5.12 -2.97 24.69
C GLY A 362 5.89 -3.57 25.86
N GLY A 363 5.22 -3.88 26.94
CA GLY A 363 5.78 -4.65 28.04
C GLY A 363 6.72 -3.85 28.98
N ALA A 364 6.57 -2.53 29.06
CA ALA A 364 7.23 -1.70 30.07
C ALA A 364 6.47 -1.71 31.39
#